data_3c014614a848bec10236c9c34cfaee95
#
_entry.id   3c014614a848bec10236c9c34cfaee95
#
_cell.length_a   1.000
_cell.length_b   1.000
_cell.length_c   1.000
_cell.angle_alpha   90.00
_cell.angle_beta   90.00
_cell.angle_gamma   90.00
#
_symmetry.space_group_name_H-M   'P 1'
#
loop_
_entity.id
_entity.type
_entity.pdbx_description
1 polymer ?
#
loop_
_entity_poly.entity_id
_entity_poly.type
_entity_poly.pdbx_seq_one_letter_code
_entity_poly.pdbx_strand_id
1 'polypeptide(L)'
;NAALEEVVMAIQVRKEKLNVFTDIDARLLTITSGLVSQYTKLPVSKNKPIVGENAFSHCSGMHQHGVLTCSENYEIMPPEHVGKGRKIIIGRHSGHHGVKHILNKEGYSVSDDTLQILMRKIKSHAADEYLSVEKLISFIDDIKEGECR
;
A
#
# COMPACT_ATOMS: atom_id res chain seq x y z
N ASN A 1 25.44 -12.42 5.41
CA ASN A 1 25.34 -11.43 4.34
C ASN A 1 24.38 -10.30 4.75
N ALA A 2 24.82 -9.06 4.62
CA ALA A 2 23.95 -7.93 4.84
C ALA A 2 22.99 -7.74 3.64
N ALA A 3 21.78 -7.31 3.91
CA ALA A 3 20.83 -6.94 2.87
C ALA A 3 21.23 -5.61 2.25
N LEU A 4 21.56 -5.60 0.95
CA LEU A 4 22.05 -4.42 0.24
C LEU A 4 21.08 -3.24 0.37
N GLU A 5 19.81 -3.48 0.16
CA GLU A 5 18.75 -2.48 0.22
C GLU A 5 18.64 -1.82 1.61
N GLU A 6 18.82 -2.61 2.66
CA GLU A 6 18.74 -2.11 4.04
C GLU A 6 19.97 -1.25 4.38
N VAL A 7 21.16 -1.67 3.95
CA VAL A 7 22.39 -0.90 4.15
C VAL A 7 22.35 0.41 3.36
N VAL A 8 22.00 0.35 2.07
CA VAL A 8 21.91 1.56 1.22
C VAL A 8 20.93 2.57 1.79
N MET A 9 19.71 2.11 2.14
CA MET A 9 18.70 3.02 2.66
C MET A 9 19.00 3.52 4.07
N ALA A 10 19.67 2.74 4.92
CA ALA A 10 20.16 3.22 6.21
C ALA A 10 21.15 4.37 6.03
N ILE A 11 22.06 4.27 5.06
CA ILE A 11 23.00 5.34 4.73
C ILE A 11 22.26 6.57 4.20
N GLN A 12 21.39 6.42 3.20
CA GLN A 12 20.72 7.54 2.57
C GLN A 12 19.77 8.30 3.51
N VAL A 13 18.96 7.57 4.30
CA VAL A 13 18.00 8.16 5.23
C VAL A 13 18.70 8.80 6.45
N ARG A 14 19.88 8.30 6.82
CA ARG A 14 20.65 8.79 8.00
C ARG A 14 21.95 9.47 7.64
N LYS A 15 22.12 9.90 6.38
CA LYS A 15 23.37 10.48 5.85
C LYS A 15 23.96 11.58 6.75
N GLU A 16 23.13 12.49 7.23
CA GLU A 16 23.57 13.60 8.08
C GLU A 16 24.07 13.12 9.44
N LYS A 17 23.37 12.15 10.05
CA LYS A 17 23.74 11.60 11.35
C LYS A 17 24.97 10.70 11.29
N LEU A 18 25.08 9.91 10.22
CA LEU A 18 26.19 8.96 10.03
C LEU A 18 27.41 9.62 9.42
N ASN A 19 27.27 10.79 8.80
CA ASN A 19 28.29 11.48 8.03
C ASN A 19 28.95 10.56 6.97
N VAL A 20 28.14 9.75 6.32
CA VAL A 20 28.53 8.86 5.21
C VAL A 20 27.55 9.00 4.06
N PHE A 21 28.02 8.65 2.87
CA PHE A 21 27.18 8.68 1.66
C PHE A 21 27.39 7.42 0.81
N THR A 22 26.55 7.22 -0.15
CA THR A 22 26.65 6.18 -1.18
C THR A 22 26.13 6.73 -2.50
N ASP A 23 26.79 6.40 -3.59
CA ASP A 23 26.41 6.76 -4.96
C ASP A 23 25.46 5.74 -5.61
N ILE A 24 25.01 4.74 -4.85
CA ILE A 24 24.05 3.75 -5.33
C ILE A 24 22.71 4.42 -5.62
N ASP A 25 22.21 4.27 -6.84
CA ASP A 25 20.85 4.71 -7.20
C ASP A 25 19.81 3.80 -6.54
N ALA A 26 19.24 4.26 -5.45
CA ALA A 26 18.27 3.50 -4.67
C ALA A 26 16.99 3.15 -5.46
N ARG A 27 16.64 3.92 -6.51
CA ARG A 27 15.47 3.64 -7.37
C ARG A 27 15.58 2.30 -8.09
N LEU A 28 16.79 1.76 -8.22
CA LEU A 28 17.05 0.46 -8.83
C LEU A 28 16.98 -0.71 -7.82
N LEU A 29 16.86 -0.46 -6.51
CA LEU A 29 16.91 -1.51 -5.49
C LEU A 29 15.82 -2.56 -5.68
N THR A 30 14.59 -2.13 -5.93
CA THR A 30 13.46 -3.05 -6.10
C THR A 30 13.62 -3.93 -7.33
N ILE A 31 13.99 -3.37 -8.47
CA ILE A 31 14.18 -4.15 -9.70
C ILE A 31 15.40 -5.08 -9.58
N THR A 32 16.48 -4.62 -8.97
CA THR A 32 17.68 -5.44 -8.72
C THR A 32 17.36 -6.62 -7.82
N SER A 33 16.61 -6.40 -6.72
CA SER A 33 16.16 -7.46 -5.83
C SER A 33 15.30 -8.49 -6.56
N GLY A 34 14.40 -8.03 -7.44
CA GLY A 34 13.59 -8.92 -8.30
C GLY A 34 14.44 -9.75 -9.24
N LEU A 35 15.44 -9.16 -9.90
CA LEU A 35 16.36 -9.86 -10.79
C LEU A 35 17.17 -10.93 -10.02
N VAL A 36 17.74 -10.58 -8.87
CA VAL A 36 18.46 -11.54 -8.01
C VAL A 36 17.55 -12.71 -7.64
N SER A 37 16.34 -12.44 -7.21
CA SER A 37 15.35 -13.48 -6.89
C SER A 37 15.05 -14.39 -8.08
N GLN A 38 14.91 -13.81 -9.27
CA GLN A 38 14.66 -14.58 -10.51
C GLN A 38 15.82 -15.50 -10.86
N TYR A 39 17.06 -15.03 -10.75
CA TYR A 39 18.25 -15.82 -11.10
C TYR A 39 18.60 -16.87 -10.04
N THR A 40 18.48 -16.53 -8.77
CA THR A 40 18.81 -17.42 -7.65
C THR A 40 17.69 -18.41 -7.31
N LYS A 41 16.47 -18.18 -7.82
CA LYS A 41 15.23 -18.89 -7.45
C LYS A 41 14.86 -18.76 -5.96
N LEU A 42 15.43 -17.80 -5.26
CA LEU A 42 15.09 -17.47 -3.87
C LEU A 42 14.07 -16.33 -3.86
N PRO A 43 12.82 -16.56 -3.45
CA PRO A 43 11.79 -15.51 -3.47
C PRO A 43 12.07 -14.44 -2.42
N VAL A 44 11.81 -13.19 -2.78
CA VAL A 44 11.78 -12.08 -1.81
C VAL A 44 10.55 -12.23 -0.93
N SER A 45 10.73 -12.24 0.38
CA SER A 45 9.60 -12.26 1.32
C SER A 45 8.71 -11.04 1.12
N LYS A 46 7.38 -11.21 1.16
CA LYS A 46 6.42 -10.12 0.96
C LYS A 46 6.58 -8.98 1.97
N ASN A 47 6.99 -9.30 3.19
CA ASN A 47 7.24 -8.33 4.27
C ASN A 47 8.71 -7.92 4.40
N LYS A 48 9.57 -8.26 3.43
CA LYS A 48 10.95 -7.80 3.42
C LYS A 48 10.99 -6.26 3.45
N PRO A 49 11.75 -5.63 4.36
CA PRO A 49 11.91 -4.20 4.36
C PRO A 49 12.32 -3.66 2.98
N ILE A 50 11.84 -2.48 2.62
CA ILE A 50 12.21 -1.71 1.43
C ILE A 50 11.74 -2.36 0.11
N VAL A 51 12.14 -3.61 -0.20
CA VAL A 51 11.90 -4.25 -1.49
C VAL A 51 10.73 -5.24 -1.49
N GLY A 52 10.25 -5.66 -0.33
CA GLY A 52 9.11 -6.58 -0.21
C GLY A 52 7.82 -6.00 -0.78
N GLU A 53 6.92 -6.86 -1.25
CA GLU A 53 5.66 -6.45 -1.86
C GLU A 53 4.81 -5.54 -0.94
N ASN A 54 4.84 -5.81 0.37
CA ASN A 54 4.04 -5.12 1.37
C ASN A 54 4.73 -3.89 2.00
N ALA A 55 5.97 -3.58 1.61
CA ALA A 55 6.77 -2.56 2.28
C ALA A 55 6.09 -1.18 2.37
N PHE A 56 5.29 -0.82 1.35
CA PHE A 56 4.53 0.43 1.28
C PHE A 56 3.04 0.17 1.04
N SER A 57 2.52 -0.86 1.70
CA SER A 57 1.11 -1.26 1.60
C SER A 57 0.37 -0.95 2.90
N HIS A 58 -0.74 -0.22 2.80
CA HIS A 58 -1.52 0.24 3.94
C HIS A 58 -2.93 -0.35 3.88
N CYS A 59 -3.28 -1.23 4.83
CA CYS A 59 -4.61 -1.85 4.93
C CYS A 59 -5.43 -1.27 6.10
N SER A 60 -4.78 -0.93 7.23
CA SER A 60 -5.45 -0.36 8.39
C SER A 60 -5.99 1.04 8.10
N GLY A 61 -7.24 1.31 8.49
CA GLY A 61 -7.89 2.59 8.26
C GLY A 61 -7.13 3.79 8.85
N MET A 62 -6.49 3.61 10.00
CA MET A 62 -5.67 4.65 10.64
C MET A 62 -4.41 4.94 9.82
N HIS A 63 -3.71 3.90 9.34
CA HIS A 63 -2.55 4.06 8.46
C HIS A 63 -2.95 4.68 7.11
N GLN A 64 -4.06 4.23 6.53
CA GLN A 64 -4.57 4.79 5.27
C GLN A 64 -4.86 6.28 5.41
N HIS A 65 -5.59 6.68 6.47
CA HIS A 65 -5.86 8.08 6.71
C HIS A 65 -4.59 8.90 6.94
N GLY A 66 -3.69 8.39 7.78
CA GLY A 66 -2.43 9.08 8.10
C GLY A 66 -1.56 9.28 6.87
N VAL A 67 -1.34 8.24 6.04
CA VAL A 67 -0.49 8.34 4.86
C VAL A 67 -1.11 9.19 3.73
N LEU A 68 -2.44 9.23 3.63
CA LEU A 68 -3.15 10.07 2.67
C LEU A 68 -3.17 11.55 3.07
N THR A 69 -3.09 11.83 4.37
CA THR A 69 -3.00 13.20 4.91
C THR A 69 -1.57 13.71 4.87
N CYS A 70 -0.63 12.92 5.37
CA CYS A 70 0.81 13.22 5.40
C CYS A 70 1.57 11.89 5.37
N SER A 71 2.26 11.63 4.27
CA SER A 71 2.96 10.35 4.05
C SER A 71 4.03 10.07 5.11
N GLU A 72 4.70 11.10 5.60
CA GLU A 72 5.76 11.02 6.62
C GLU A 72 5.29 10.42 7.95
N ASN A 73 3.97 10.38 8.21
CA ASN A 73 3.42 9.75 9.42
C ASN A 73 3.70 8.25 9.49
N TYR A 74 3.80 7.57 8.33
CA TYR A 74 3.96 6.11 8.26
C TYR A 74 5.04 5.66 7.27
N GLU A 75 5.63 6.58 6.53
CA GLU A 75 6.68 6.28 5.54
C GLU A 75 7.90 7.14 5.84
N ILE A 76 9.00 6.50 6.23
CA ILE A 76 10.27 7.19 6.51
C ILE A 76 10.90 7.78 5.24
N MET A 77 10.46 7.35 4.08
CA MET A 77 10.87 7.79 2.75
C MET A 77 9.75 7.59 1.75
N PRO A 78 9.66 8.41 0.69
CA PRO A 78 8.76 8.17 -0.43
C PRO A 78 9.06 6.80 -1.10
N PRO A 79 8.03 5.99 -1.42
CA PRO A 79 8.22 4.69 -2.08
C PRO A 79 9.00 4.78 -3.39
N GLU A 80 8.86 5.88 -4.11
CA GLU A 80 9.53 6.16 -5.39
C GLU A 80 11.05 6.21 -5.25
N HIS A 81 11.57 6.53 -4.05
CA HIS A 81 13.01 6.51 -3.78
C HIS A 81 13.64 5.13 -3.94
N VAL A 82 12.84 4.08 -3.86
CA VAL A 82 13.33 2.69 -4.02
C VAL A 82 12.67 1.97 -5.21
N GLY A 83 12.08 2.74 -6.13
CA GLY A 83 11.44 2.20 -7.33
C GLY A 83 10.12 1.49 -7.05
N LYS A 84 9.37 1.94 -6.02
CA LYS A 84 8.05 1.41 -5.67
C LYS A 84 6.96 2.48 -5.76
N GLY A 85 5.72 2.05 -5.64
CA GLY A 85 4.57 2.91 -5.41
C GLY A 85 3.88 2.54 -4.11
N ARG A 86 3.13 3.49 -3.55
CA ARG A 86 2.24 3.26 -2.41
C ARG A 86 1.03 2.45 -2.84
N LYS A 87 0.62 1.49 -1.98
CA LYS A 87 -0.59 0.70 -2.16
C LYS A 87 -1.55 0.92 -1.01
N ILE A 88 -2.77 1.35 -1.33
CA ILE A 88 -3.90 1.31 -0.39
C ILE A 88 -4.66 0.01 -0.67
N ILE A 89 -4.68 -0.86 0.31
CA ILE A 89 -5.29 -2.20 0.21
C ILE A 89 -6.59 -2.18 1.01
N ILE A 90 -7.70 -2.56 0.39
CA ILE A 90 -9.00 -2.61 1.06
C ILE A 90 -9.23 -4.00 1.63
N GLY A 91 -9.61 -4.03 2.89
CA GLY A 91 -9.97 -5.23 3.62
C GLY A 91 -10.77 -4.90 4.87
N ARG A 92 -11.02 -5.89 5.72
CA ARG A 92 -11.86 -5.76 6.92
C ARG A 92 -11.45 -4.60 7.86
N HIS A 93 -10.15 -4.28 7.90
CA HIS A 93 -9.60 -3.24 8.77
C HIS A 93 -9.52 -1.85 8.11
N SER A 94 -9.96 -1.73 6.86
CA SER A 94 -9.95 -0.45 6.15
C SER A 94 -10.98 0.52 6.73
N GLY A 95 -10.63 1.81 6.67
CA GLY A 95 -11.48 2.92 7.08
C GLY A 95 -12.15 3.60 5.87
N HIS A 96 -13.12 4.49 6.15
CA HIS A 96 -13.84 5.28 5.14
C HIS A 96 -12.90 6.04 4.20
N HIS A 97 -11.82 6.63 4.72
CA HIS A 97 -10.87 7.42 3.93
C HIS A 97 -10.17 6.59 2.86
N GLY A 98 -9.72 5.37 3.19
CA GLY A 98 -9.08 4.48 2.22
C GLY A 98 -10.04 4.01 1.14
N VAL A 99 -11.26 3.63 1.52
CA VAL A 99 -12.29 3.19 0.56
C VAL A 99 -12.69 4.35 -0.35
N LYS A 100 -12.96 5.55 0.20
CA LYS A 100 -13.32 6.74 -0.57
C LYS A 100 -12.19 7.17 -1.52
N HIS A 101 -10.94 7.07 -1.07
CA HIS A 101 -9.77 7.35 -1.91
C HIS A 101 -9.70 6.44 -3.14
N ILE A 102 -9.83 5.12 -2.94
CA ILE A 102 -9.82 4.15 -4.06
C ILE A 102 -10.97 4.41 -5.00
N LEU A 103 -12.19 4.59 -4.50
CA LEU A 103 -13.36 4.85 -5.34
C LEU A 103 -13.20 6.13 -6.17
N ASN A 104 -12.74 7.22 -5.56
CA ASN A 104 -12.50 8.48 -6.26
C ASN A 104 -11.43 8.33 -7.36
N LYS A 105 -10.37 7.56 -7.09
CA LYS A 105 -9.32 7.27 -8.07
C LYS A 105 -9.85 6.54 -9.30
N GLU A 106 -10.85 5.68 -9.11
CA GLU A 106 -11.53 4.94 -10.17
C GLU A 106 -12.72 5.71 -10.78
N GLY A 107 -12.92 6.97 -10.38
CA GLY A 107 -13.97 7.83 -10.92
C GLY A 107 -15.36 7.63 -10.29
N TYR A 108 -15.45 6.86 -9.20
CA TYR A 108 -16.71 6.63 -8.49
C TYR A 108 -16.90 7.65 -7.38
N SER A 109 -18.01 8.39 -7.43
CA SER A 109 -18.50 9.21 -6.32
C SER A 109 -19.69 8.51 -5.66
N VAL A 110 -19.63 8.35 -4.34
CA VAL A 110 -20.70 7.73 -3.55
C VAL A 110 -21.15 8.65 -2.43
N SER A 111 -22.44 8.59 -2.09
CA SER A 111 -22.98 9.31 -0.94
C SER A 111 -22.42 8.75 0.37
N ASP A 112 -22.50 9.52 1.45
CA ASP A 112 -22.05 9.03 2.76
C ASP A 112 -22.89 7.85 3.25
N ASP A 113 -24.18 7.78 2.90
CA ASP A 113 -25.06 6.67 3.23
C ASP A 113 -24.64 5.39 2.49
N THR A 114 -24.42 5.48 1.17
CA THR A 114 -23.91 4.38 0.36
C THR A 114 -22.55 3.91 0.89
N LEU A 115 -21.67 4.83 1.27
CA LEU A 115 -20.37 4.51 1.85
C LEU A 115 -20.51 3.75 3.17
N GLN A 116 -21.47 4.13 4.04
CA GLN A 116 -21.71 3.39 5.29
C GLN A 116 -22.19 1.95 5.05
N ILE A 117 -23.10 1.75 4.08
CA ILE A 117 -23.58 0.42 3.70
C ILE A 117 -22.42 -0.40 3.14
N LEU A 118 -21.61 0.18 2.25
CA LEU A 118 -20.43 -0.45 1.67
C LEU A 118 -19.42 -0.86 2.76
N MET A 119 -19.18 0.01 3.75
CA MET A 119 -18.28 -0.31 4.87
C MET A 119 -18.78 -1.50 5.70
N ARG A 120 -20.10 -1.65 5.88
CA ARG A 120 -20.67 -2.84 6.55
C ARG A 120 -20.42 -4.09 5.74
N LYS A 121 -20.64 -4.05 4.41
CA LYS A 121 -20.34 -5.18 3.50
C LYS A 121 -18.85 -5.56 3.54
N ILE A 122 -17.93 -4.59 3.49
CA ILE A 122 -16.49 -4.83 3.60
C ILE A 122 -16.13 -5.51 4.92
N LYS A 123 -16.66 -5.02 6.04
CA LYS A 123 -16.37 -5.58 7.37
C LYS A 123 -16.92 -6.98 7.60
N SER A 124 -18.03 -7.33 6.93
CA SER A 124 -18.60 -8.68 6.96
C SER A 124 -17.87 -9.67 6.05
N HIS A 125 -17.02 -9.16 5.16
CA HIS A 125 -16.23 -10.02 4.28
C HIS A 125 -15.17 -10.80 5.06
N ALA A 126 -14.80 -12.00 4.58
CA ALA A 126 -13.88 -12.89 5.30
C ALA A 126 -12.55 -12.20 5.66
N ALA A 127 -12.01 -12.52 6.85
CA ALA A 127 -10.93 -11.77 7.48
C ALA A 127 -9.61 -11.77 6.69
N ASP A 128 -9.38 -12.76 5.84
CA ASP A 128 -8.10 -13.00 5.17
C ASP A 128 -8.10 -12.61 3.69
N GLU A 129 -9.18 -12.02 3.19
CA GLU A 129 -9.32 -11.66 1.78
C GLU A 129 -9.26 -10.15 1.59
N TYR A 130 -8.26 -9.69 0.84
CA TYR A 130 -8.22 -8.31 0.37
C TYR A 130 -9.18 -8.15 -0.82
N LEU A 131 -9.91 -7.05 -0.83
CA LEU A 131 -10.88 -6.77 -1.86
C LEU A 131 -10.18 -6.12 -3.07
N SER A 132 -10.46 -6.67 -4.24
CA SER A 132 -10.11 -6.02 -5.49
C SER A 132 -11.03 -4.82 -5.75
N VAL A 133 -10.61 -3.93 -6.64
CA VAL A 133 -11.43 -2.77 -7.04
C VAL A 133 -12.73 -3.21 -7.69
N GLU A 134 -12.69 -4.24 -8.53
CA GLU A 134 -13.86 -4.81 -9.20
C GLU A 134 -14.87 -5.33 -8.18
N LYS A 135 -14.39 -5.95 -7.09
CA LYS A 135 -15.26 -6.42 -6.00
C LYS A 135 -15.90 -5.27 -5.25
N LEU A 136 -15.17 -4.18 -5.01
CA LEU A 136 -15.75 -2.97 -4.42
C LEU A 136 -16.84 -2.37 -5.31
N ILE A 137 -16.61 -2.31 -6.61
CA ILE A 137 -17.57 -1.82 -7.60
C ILE A 137 -18.81 -2.71 -7.60
N SER A 138 -18.66 -4.04 -7.62
CA SER A 138 -19.80 -4.94 -7.55
C SER A 138 -20.66 -4.74 -6.30
N PHE A 139 -20.04 -4.42 -5.16
CA PHE A 139 -20.80 -4.10 -3.94
C PHE A 139 -21.59 -2.80 -4.05
N ILE A 140 -21.08 -1.81 -4.79
CA ILE A 140 -21.78 -0.54 -5.04
C ILE A 140 -22.98 -0.78 -5.96
N ASP A 141 -22.82 -1.57 -7.01
CA ASP A 141 -23.90 -1.89 -7.95
C ASP A 141 -25.03 -2.64 -7.23
N ASP A 142 -24.71 -3.63 -6.40
CA ASP A 142 -25.69 -4.33 -5.56
C ASP A 142 -26.48 -3.37 -4.64
N ILE A 143 -25.79 -2.34 -4.06
CA ILE A 143 -26.42 -1.37 -3.17
C ILE A 143 -27.41 -0.51 -3.96
N LYS A 144 -27.00 -0.01 -5.14
CA LYS A 144 -27.86 0.81 -6.01
C LYS A 144 -29.09 0.05 -6.52
N GLU A 145 -28.92 -1.22 -6.88
CA GLU A 145 -30.06 -2.08 -7.31
C GLU A 145 -31.02 -2.37 -6.15
N GLY A 146 -30.53 -2.46 -4.92
CA GLY A 146 -31.34 -2.65 -3.72
C GLY A 146 -32.12 -1.39 -3.29
N GLU A 147 -31.60 -0.18 -3.61
CA GLU A 147 -32.27 1.10 -3.36
C GLU A 147 -33.39 1.41 -4.39
N CYS A 148 -33.37 0.73 -5.55
CA CYS A 148 -34.40 0.89 -6.59
C CYS A 148 -35.60 -0.08 -6.42
N ARG A 149 -35.67 -0.86 -5.35
CA ARG A 149 -36.77 -1.75 -5.02
C ARG A 149 -37.49 -1.30 -3.74
#